data_6c92fb21941748536dfe09ae37c95d4a
#
_entry.id   6c92fb21941748536dfe09ae37c95d4a
#
_cell.length_a   1.000
_cell.length_b   1.000
_cell.length_c   1.000
_cell.angle_alpha   90.00
_cell.angle_beta   90.00
_cell.angle_gamma   90.00
#
_symmetry.space_group_name_H-M   'P 1'
#
loop_
_entity.id
_entity.type
_entity.pdbx_description
1 polymer ?
#
loop_
_entity_poly.entity_id
_entity_poly.type
_entity_poly.pdbx_seq_one_letter_code
_entity_poly.pdbx_strand_id
1 'polypeptide(L)'
;MKNIFKTLAVLIFSAATFSFSGKQHCNSKELVKMYADTEYVCLPCGGDCDNTVYSKPGTCPKCMMKLVDKASVKFHNIEPDAICAFITDMGKNNVVLLDVRTREEFNGTSKDKFGKLKGAINIPVQDLDKRMGELNKYKNKEIIVYCSHSHRSPMASYMLMQKGFTRVTNMEFGMSEWKNKVKADGCSNKLYIKQ
;
A
#
# COMPACT_ATOMS: atom_id res chain seq x y z
N MET A 1 -39.52 -64.72 -25.38
CA MET A 1 -38.21 -65.28 -25.82
C MET A 1 -37.18 -64.16 -25.87
N LYS A 2 -36.04 -64.39 -25.32
CA LYS A 2 -34.81 -63.58 -25.18
C LYS A 2 -34.66 -62.72 -23.93
N ASN A 3 -34.03 -63.31 -22.94
CA ASN A 3 -33.40 -62.73 -21.76
C ASN A 3 -32.29 -61.79 -22.16
N ILE A 4 -32.26 -60.59 -21.50
CA ILE A 4 -31.10 -59.75 -21.49
C ILE A 4 -30.66 -59.57 -20.04
N PHE A 5 -29.54 -60.22 -19.71
CA PHE A 5 -28.80 -60.06 -18.48
C PHE A 5 -28.24 -58.62 -18.38
N LYS A 6 -28.64 -57.91 -17.34
CA LYS A 6 -27.99 -56.67 -16.94
C LYS A 6 -26.92 -56.99 -15.92
N THR A 7 -25.65 -56.92 -16.35
CA THR A 7 -24.49 -57.00 -15.48
C THR A 7 -24.35 -55.69 -14.70
N LEU A 8 -24.46 -55.79 -13.38
CA LEU A 8 -24.24 -54.66 -12.46
C LEU A 8 -22.75 -54.58 -12.16
N ALA A 9 -22.07 -53.58 -12.70
CA ALA A 9 -20.68 -53.28 -12.35
C ALA A 9 -20.63 -52.53 -11.02
N VAL A 10 -20.17 -53.19 -9.98
CA VAL A 10 -19.89 -52.59 -8.68
C VAL A 10 -18.53 -51.85 -8.77
N LEU A 11 -18.56 -50.54 -8.82
CA LEU A 11 -17.38 -49.69 -8.68
C LEU A 11 -17.00 -49.60 -7.18
N ILE A 12 -15.95 -50.29 -6.80
CA ILE A 12 -15.35 -50.19 -5.47
C ILE A 12 -14.55 -48.88 -5.46
N PHE A 13 -15.07 -47.85 -4.79
CA PHE A 13 -14.32 -46.64 -4.44
C PHE A 13 -13.39 -47.00 -3.26
N SER A 14 -12.12 -47.14 -3.52
CA SER A 14 -11.11 -47.21 -2.46
C SER A 14 -10.90 -45.80 -1.90
N ALA A 15 -11.38 -45.56 -0.70
CA ALA A 15 -11.07 -44.34 0.06
C ALA A 15 -9.60 -44.42 0.50
N ALA A 16 -8.74 -43.74 -0.24
CA ALA A 16 -7.39 -43.47 0.24
C ALA A 16 -7.47 -42.46 1.37
N THR A 17 -7.36 -42.93 2.61
CA THR A 17 -7.18 -42.09 3.79
C THR A 17 -5.79 -41.45 3.73
N PHE A 18 -5.72 -40.21 3.31
CA PHE A 18 -4.52 -39.39 3.43
C PHE A 18 -4.36 -39.03 4.91
N SER A 19 -3.59 -39.81 5.64
CA SER A 19 -3.15 -39.46 6.99
C SER A 19 -2.13 -38.34 6.90
N PHE A 20 -2.61 -37.10 7.10
CA PHE A 20 -1.74 -35.93 7.27
C PHE A 20 -1.22 -35.91 8.70
N SER A 21 -0.24 -36.78 9.00
CA SER A 21 0.52 -36.75 10.25
C SER A 21 1.86 -36.06 10.00
N GLY A 22 1.79 -34.74 9.83
CA GLY A 22 2.94 -33.86 9.77
C GLY A 22 2.87 -32.86 10.92
N LYS A 23 3.30 -33.24 12.13
CA LYS A 23 3.72 -32.27 13.13
C LYS A 23 4.93 -31.55 12.54
N GLN A 24 4.71 -30.39 11.93
CA GLN A 24 5.80 -29.45 11.62
C GLN A 24 6.38 -29.00 12.97
N HIS A 25 7.45 -29.66 13.39
CA HIS A 25 8.31 -29.15 14.45
C HIS A 25 8.98 -27.89 13.89
N CYS A 26 8.44 -26.72 14.25
CA CYS A 26 9.08 -25.45 13.98
C CYS A 26 10.39 -25.43 14.78
N ASN A 27 11.51 -25.63 14.07
CA ASN A 27 12.83 -25.70 14.71
C ASN A 27 13.18 -24.30 15.21
N SER A 28 13.29 -24.16 16.53
CA SER A 28 13.62 -22.88 17.17
C SER A 28 14.92 -22.26 16.63
N LYS A 29 15.87 -23.07 16.15
CA LYS A 29 17.13 -22.60 15.53
C LYS A 29 16.90 -21.98 14.15
N GLU A 30 15.96 -22.50 13.36
CA GLU A 30 15.58 -21.90 12.05
C GLU A 30 14.83 -20.59 12.24
N LEU A 31 13.93 -20.52 13.21
CA LEU A 31 13.26 -19.28 13.58
C LEU A 31 14.26 -18.21 14.01
N VAL A 32 15.20 -18.53 14.89
CA VAL A 32 16.25 -17.60 15.33
C VAL A 32 17.11 -17.14 14.15
N LYS A 33 17.44 -18.03 13.21
CA LYS A 33 18.20 -17.66 12.01
C LYS A 33 17.41 -16.75 11.06
N MET A 34 16.12 -17.03 10.85
CA MET A 34 15.24 -16.16 10.05
C MET A 34 15.14 -14.74 10.63
N TYR A 35 15.05 -14.61 11.96
CA TYR A 35 15.04 -13.30 12.63
C TYR A 35 16.40 -12.61 12.61
N ALA A 36 17.50 -13.36 12.59
CA ALA A 36 18.84 -12.79 12.54
C ALA A 36 19.18 -12.15 11.18
N ASP A 37 18.54 -12.61 10.10
CA ASP A 37 18.79 -12.12 8.74
C ASP A 37 17.74 -11.09 8.27
N THR A 38 16.75 -10.73 9.11
CA THR A 38 15.71 -9.77 8.74
C THR A 38 16.23 -8.34 8.83
N GLU A 39 16.20 -7.65 7.72
CA GLU A 39 16.50 -6.21 7.64
C GLU A 39 15.25 -5.36 7.90
N TYR A 40 15.39 -4.32 8.68
CA TYR A 40 14.33 -3.38 8.99
C TYR A 40 14.64 -2.01 8.43
N VAL A 41 13.64 -1.32 7.92
CA VAL A 41 13.78 0.02 7.34
C VAL A 41 12.70 0.96 7.87
N CYS A 42 12.98 2.24 7.81
CA CYS A 42 11.96 3.27 7.91
C CYS A 42 11.10 3.25 6.64
N LEU A 43 9.81 3.51 6.76
CA LEU A 43 9.00 3.76 5.57
C LEU A 43 9.47 5.06 4.92
N PRO A 44 9.53 5.12 3.58
CA PRO A 44 10.08 6.27 2.87
C PRO A 44 9.36 7.57 3.24
N CYS A 45 10.06 8.46 3.92
CA CYS A 45 9.53 9.73 4.41
C CYS A 45 10.11 10.97 3.72
N GLY A 46 11.03 10.77 2.78
CA GLY A 46 11.78 11.83 2.11
C GLY A 46 12.94 12.38 2.93
N GLY A 47 13.32 11.68 4.00
CA GLY A 47 14.43 12.07 4.89
C GLY A 47 15.64 11.15 4.78
N ASP A 48 16.75 11.56 5.39
CA ASP A 48 18.02 10.82 5.39
C ASP A 48 17.94 9.40 5.97
N CYS A 49 16.86 9.07 6.68
CA CYS A 49 16.64 7.74 7.25
C CYS A 49 16.15 6.72 6.25
N ASP A 50 15.72 7.12 5.06
CA ASP A 50 15.09 6.21 4.09
C ASP A 50 16.07 5.16 3.56
N ASN A 51 17.39 5.49 3.56
CA ASN A 51 18.45 4.58 3.14
C ASN A 51 19.11 3.83 4.31
N THR A 52 18.59 3.97 5.54
CA THR A 52 19.19 3.34 6.71
C THR A 52 18.55 1.97 6.97
N VAL A 53 19.39 0.93 7.05
CA VAL A 53 18.97 -0.43 7.38
C VAL A 53 19.31 -0.73 8.83
N TYR A 54 18.36 -1.36 9.52
CA TYR A 54 18.47 -1.76 10.92
C TYR A 54 18.39 -3.28 11.04
N SER A 55 19.15 -3.85 11.96
CA SER A 55 19.15 -5.29 12.22
C SER A 55 18.06 -5.75 13.20
N LYS A 56 17.28 -4.82 13.76
CA LYS A 56 16.24 -5.12 14.76
C LYS A 56 15.00 -4.27 14.51
N PRO A 57 13.81 -4.81 14.84
CA PRO A 57 12.59 -4.02 14.83
C PRO A 57 12.67 -2.90 15.89
N GLY A 58 11.91 -1.85 15.70
CA GLY A 58 11.89 -0.73 16.63
C GLY A 58 11.27 0.51 16.03
N THR A 59 11.75 1.66 16.49
CA THR A 59 11.35 2.98 16.03
C THR A 59 12.57 3.67 15.41
N CYS A 60 12.38 4.31 14.28
CA CYS A 60 13.43 5.09 13.62
C CYS A 60 13.87 6.25 14.53
N PRO A 61 15.17 6.37 14.88
CA PRO A 61 15.63 7.42 15.79
C PRO A 61 15.59 8.83 15.17
N LYS A 62 15.42 8.94 13.84
CA LYS A 62 15.37 10.23 13.14
C LYS A 62 13.95 10.76 12.97
N CYS A 63 13.01 9.94 12.46
CA CYS A 63 11.65 10.38 12.13
C CYS A 63 10.57 9.79 13.05
N MET A 64 10.95 8.95 14.02
CA MET A 64 10.07 8.31 15.01
C MET A 64 9.00 7.37 14.43
N MET A 65 9.05 7.04 13.13
CA MET A 65 8.18 6.03 12.55
C MET A 65 8.63 4.63 12.94
N LYS A 66 7.67 3.71 13.05
CA LYS A 66 7.94 2.30 13.30
C LYS A 66 8.75 1.71 12.14
N LEU A 67 9.82 0.99 12.46
CA LEU A 67 10.57 0.23 11.49
C LEU A 67 9.77 -1.00 11.06
N VAL A 68 9.82 -1.31 9.78
CA VAL A 68 9.14 -2.46 9.17
C VAL A 68 10.15 -3.37 8.49
N ASP A 69 9.78 -4.64 8.29
CA ASP A 69 10.58 -5.56 7.48
C ASP A 69 10.76 -4.99 6.07
N LYS A 70 11.99 -4.81 5.64
CA LYS A 70 12.36 -4.26 4.33
C LYS A 70 11.72 -5.03 3.18
N ALA A 71 11.67 -6.36 3.27
CA ALA A 71 11.06 -7.21 2.26
C ALA A 71 9.53 -7.02 2.13
N SER A 72 8.89 -6.43 3.15
CA SER A 72 7.45 -6.14 3.16
C SER A 72 7.07 -4.82 2.51
N VAL A 73 8.04 -3.94 2.24
CA VAL A 73 7.82 -2.63 1.58
C VAL A 73 7.83 -2.84 0.07
N LYS A 74 6.64 -2.82 -0.54
CA LYS A 74 6.46 -3.12 -1.98
C LYS A 74 5.75 -2.03 -2.77
N PHE A 75 5.38 -0.92 -2.13
CA PHE A 75 4.83 0.22 -2.85
C PHE A 75 5.94 1.04 -3.52
N HIS A 76 5.58 1.77 -4.56
CA HIS A 76 6.49 2.67 -5.27
C HIS A 76 6.44 4.08 -4.68
N ASN A 77 7.52 4.83 -4.90
CA ASN A 77 7.55 6.26 -4.60
C ASN A 77 7.56 7.07 -5.88
N ILE A 78 6.95 8.23 -5.84
CA ILE A 78 6.93 9.20 -6.94
C ILE A 78 7.04 10.61 -6.38
N GLU A 79 7.85 11.45 -7.01
CA GLU A 79 7.92 12.87 -6.67
C GLU A 79 6.70 13.64 -7.22
N PRO A 80 6.34 14.78 -6.61
CA PRO A 80 5.17 15.56 -7.03
C PRO A 80 5.20 16.00 -8.50
N ASP A 81 6.37 16.31 -9.05
CA ASP A 81 6.54 16.77 -10.44
C ASP A 81 6.30 15.65 -11.47
N ALA A 82 6.53 14.39 -11.10
CA ALA A 82 6.30 13.25 -11.97
C ALA A 82 4.82 12.77 -12.00
N ILE A 83 3.96 13.25 -11.09
CA ILE A 83 2.56 12.81 -10.96
C ILE A 83 1.78 12.97 -12.26
N CYS A 84 1.96 14.08 -12.97
CA CYS A 84 1.22 14.34 -14.21
C CYS A 84 1.59 13.37 -15.32
N ALA A 85 2.88 13.10 -15.52
CA ALA A 85 3.35 12.10 -16.48
C ALA A 85 2.81 10.73 -16.11
N PHE A 86 2.95 10.33 -14.85
CA PHE A 86 2.47 9.05 -14.35
C PHE A 86 0.96 8.83 -14.58
N ILE A 87 0.13 9.83 -14.27
CA ILE A 87 -1.33 9.74 -14.52
C ILE A 87 -1.64 9.62 -16.02
N THR A 88 -0.86 10.30 -16.87
CA THR A 88 -1.03 10.23 -18.32
C THR A 88 -0.68 8.86 -18.86
N ASP A 89 0.45 8.30 -18.45
CA ASP A 89 0.95 7.00 -18.89
C ASP A 89 0.03 5.84 -18.42
N MET A 90 -0.43 5.90 -17.19
CA MET A 90 -1.37 4.91 -16.64
C MET A 90 -2.79 5.04 -17.21
N GLY A 91 -3.14 6.19 -17.75
CA GLY A 91 -4.50 6.57 -18.11
C GLY A 91 -5.33 7.00 -16.90
N LYS A 92 -5.90 8.17 -16.96
CA LYS A 92 -6.62 8.84 -15.86
C LYS A 92 -7.68 7.97 -15.16
N ASN A 93 -8.36 7.13 -15.92
CA ASN A 93 -9.41 6.25 -15.38
C ASN A 93 -8.84 5.06 -14.58
N ASN A 94 -7.54 4.79 -14.67
CA ASN A 94 -6.85 3.70 -13.99
C ASN A 94 -6.15 4.16 -12.71
N VAL A 95 -6.22 5.45 -12.39
CA VAL A 95 -5.57 6.04 -11.22
C VAL A 95 -6.61 6.59 -10.24
N VAL A 96 -6.37 6.39 -8.97
CA VAL A 96 -7.14 6.94 -7.85
C VAL A 96 -6.19 7.74 -6.97
N LEU A 97 -6.56 8.97 -6.66
CA LEU A 97 -5.81 9.84 -5.75
C LEU A 97 -6.40 9.69 -4.35
N LEU A 98 -5.59 9.33 -3.36
CA LEU A 98 -5.97 9.15 -1.98
C LEU A 98 -5.25 10.15 -1.09
N ASP A 99 -5.98 11.14 -0.57
CA ASP A 99 -5.50 12.09 0.42
C ASP A 99 -5.72 11.53 1.83
N VAL A 100 -4.63 11.29 2.54
CA VAL A 100 -4.68 10.72 3.91
C VAL A 100 -4.49 11.77 5.00
N ARG A 101 -4.60 13.04 4.64
CA ARG A 101 -4.63 14.17 5.59
C ARG A 101 -5.94 14.23 6.35
N THR A 102 -5.98 15.07 7.38
CA THR A 102 -7.23 15.34 8.10
C THR A 102 -8.28 15.99 7.17
N ARG A 103 -9.54 15.96 7.60
CA ARG A 103 -10.63 16.60 6.84
C ARG A 103 -10.45 18.10 6.76
N GLU A 104 -9.92 18.72 7.81
CA GLU A 104 -9.63 20.16 7.87
C GLU A 104 -8.54 20.54 6.86
N GLU A 105 -7.46 19.75 6.74
CA GLU A 105 -6.42 19.95 5.74
C GLU A 105 -6.98 19.77 4.32
N PHE A 106 -7.82 18.74 4.11
CA PHE A 106 -8.43 18.46 2.80
C PHE A 106 -9.44 19.53 2.38
N ASN A 107 -10.18 20.11 3.32
CA ASN A 107 -11.18 21.14 3.06
C ASN A 107 -10.61 22.58 3.10
N GLY A 108 -9.32 22.74 3.43
CA GLY A 108 -8.66 24.05 3.52
C GLY A 108 -9.08 24.88 4.71
N THR A 109 -9.59 24.25 5.78
CA THR A 109 -9.95 24.90 7.05
C THR A 109 -8.85 24.80 8.11
N SER A 110 -7.79 24.04 7.82
CA SER A 110 -6.60 23.98 8.66
C SER A 110 -5.75 25.25 8.55
N LYS A 111 -4.78 25.42 9.47
CA LYS A 111 -3.82 26.50 9.42
C LYS A 111 -2.96 26.45 8.15
N ASP A 112 -2.48 25.26 7.77
CA ASP A 112 -1.65 25.06 6.59
C ASP A 112 -2.52 24.76 5.35
N LYS A 113 -2.41 25.63 4.35
CA LYS A 113 -3.20 25.58 3.12
C LYS A 113 -2.34 25.15 1.93
N PHE A 114 -2.02 23.86 1.89
CA PHE A 114 -1.18 23.32 0.80
C PHE A 114 -1.96 23.01 -0.49
N GLY A 115 -3.27 23.22 -0.51
CA GLY A 115 -4.11 22.82 -1.64
C GLY A 115 -4.39 21.31 -1.63
N LYS A 116 -5.01 20.80 -2.68
CA LYS A 116 -5.28 19.37 -2.87
C LYS A 116 -5.28 18.96 -4.33
N LEU A 117 -5.24 17.67 -4.60
CA LEU A 117 -5.38 17.15 -5.95
C LEU A 117 -6.85 16.95 -6.29
N LYS A 118 -7.24 17.39 -7.49
CA LYS A 118 -8.62 17.33 -8.00
C LYS A 118 -9.09 15.89 -8.17
N GLY A 119 -10.25 15.58 -7.59
CA GLY A 119 -10.84 14.24 -7.66
C GLY A 119 -10.27 13.26 -6.63
N ALA A 120 -9.42 13.74 -5.71
CA ALA A 120 -8.92 12.89 -4.63
C ALA A 120 -10.02 12.49 -3.66
N ILE A 121 -9.95 11.25 -3.20
CA ILE A 121 -10.75 10.72 -2.09
C ILE A 121 -10.01 11.08 -0.81
N ASN A 122 -10.72 11.59 0.20
CA ASN A 122 -10.12 11.84 1.51
C ASN A 122 -10.52 10.77 2.52
N ILE A 123 -9.51 10.04 2.99
CA ILE A 123 -9.63 9.13 4.13
C ILE A 123 -8.45 9.41 5.04
N PRO A 124 -8.64 10.13 6.15
CA PRO A 124 -7.57 10.36 7.11
C PRO A 124 -6.89 9.07 7.52
N VAL A 125 -5.55 9.07 7.66
CA VAL A 125 -4.79 7.86 7.98
C VAL A 125 -5.28 7.18 9.26
N GLN A 126 -5.78 7.95 10.22
CA GLN A 126 -6.36 7.45 11.48
C GLN A 126 -7.66 6.64 11.28
N ASP A 127 -8.39 6.94 10.20
CA ASP A 127 -9.64 6.28 9.85
C ASP A 127 -9.43 5.17 8.80
N LEU A 128 -8.24 5.09 8.19
CA LEU A 128 -8.00 4.27 7.01
C LEU A 128 -8.29 2.79 7.24
N ASP A 129 -7.86 2.22 8.35
CA ASP A 129 -8.12 0.79 8.64
C ASP A 129 -9.63 0.48 8.71
N LYS A 130 -10.40 1.35 9.35
CA LYS A 130 -11.86 1.21 9.49
C LYS A 130 -12.60 1.42 8.17
N ARG A 131 -12.06 2.29 7.29
CA ARG A 131 -12.67 2.70 6.03
C ARG A 131 -12.05 2.03 4.80
N MET A 132 -11.15 1.08 5.00
CA MET A 132 -10.45 0.37 3.92
C MET A 132 -11.41 -0.27 2.91
N GLY A 133 -12.58 -0.75 3.37
CA GLY A 133 -13.61 -1.32 2.53
C GLY A 133 -14.12 -0.40 1.41
N GLU A 134 -14.09 0.92 1.63
CA GLU A 134 -14.49 1.91 0.62
C GLU A 134 -13.58 1.89 -0.62
N LEU A 135 -12.33 1.42 -0.44
CA LEU A 135 -11.32 1.32 -1.49
C LEU A 135 -11.35 0.01 -2.27
N ASN A 136 -12.11 -1.02 -1.83
CA ASN A 136 -12.13 -2.34 -2.49
C ASN A 136 -12.47 -2.29 -3.98
N LYS A 137 -13.33 -1.37 -4.41
CA LYS A 137 -13.68 -1.15 -5.81
C LYS A 137 -12.52 -0.64 -6.68
N TYR A 138 -11.42 -0.27 -6.05
CA TYR A 138 -10.23 0.28 -6.72
C TYR A 138 -9.03 -0.68 -6.67
N LYS A 139 -9.17 -1.92 -6.21
CA LYS A 139 -8.05 -2.88 -6.09
C LYS A 139 -7.28 -3.12 -7.40
N ASN A 140 -7.95 -2.97 -8.54
CA ASN A 140 -7.33 -3.12 -9.86
C ASN A 140 -6.78 -1.81 -10.44
N LYS A 141 -6.89 -0.70 -9.70
CA LYS A 141 -6.39 0.61 -10.10
C LYS A 141 -5.11 0.96 -9.35
N GLU A 142 -4.35 1.87 -9.91
CA GLU A 142 -3.22 2.47 -9.22
C GLU A 142 -3.73 3.47 -8.17
N ILE A 143 -3.32 3.33 -6.93
CA ILE A 143 -3.69 4.26 -5.86
C ILE A 143 -2.48 5.11 -5.53
N ILE A 144 -2.52 6.40 -5.90
CA ILE A 144 -1.52 7.37 -5.49
C ILE A 144 -1.94 7.95 -4.15
N VAL A 145 -1.13 7.67 -3.12
CA VAL A 145 -1.37 8.10 -1.75
C VAL A 145 -0.53 9.33 -1.44
N TYR A 146 -1.13 10.37 -0.89
CA TYR A 146 -0.39 11.57 -0.51
C TYR A 146 -0.87 12.15 0.83
N CYS A 147 0.02 12.93 1.45
CA CYS A 147 -0.27 13.71 2.65
C CYS A 147 0.35 15.11 2.56
N SER A 148 0.63 15.78 3.69
CA SER A 148 1.31 17.09 3.67
C SER A 148 2.83 16.99 3.55
N HIS A 149 3.51 16.12 4.34
CA HIS A 149 4.97 16.14 4.53
C HIS A 149 5.59 14.72 4.50
N SER A 150 5.00 13.78 3.78
CA SER A 150 5.54 12.42 3.56
C SER A 150 5.74 11.54 4.81
N HIS A 151 4.98 11.73 5.90
CA HIS A 151 4.98 10.82 7.04
C HIS A 151 3.77 9.90 7.05
N ARG A 152 2.58 10.45 6.79
CA ARG A 152 1.31 9.71 6.82
C ARG A 152 1.06 8.88 5.57
N SER A 153 1.49 9.38 4.40
CA SER A 153 1.27 8.69 3.13
C SER A 153 2.05 7.38 2.99
N PRO A 154 3.34 7.26 3.37
CA PRO A 154 4.01 5.97 3.34
C PRO A 154 3.43 4.97 4.35
N MET A 155 2.98 5.43 5.53
CA MET A 155 2.25 4.57 6.47
C MET A 155 0.95 4.03 5.85
N ALA A 156 0.16 4.90 5.21
CA ALA A 156 -1.08 4.52 4.55
C ALA A 156 -0.82 3.59 3.36
N SER A 157 0.22 3.84 2.57
CA SER A 157 0.65 2.97 1.47
C SER A 157 1.01 1.58 1.97
N TYR A 158 1.77 1.50 3.05
CA TYR A 158 2.11 0.24 3.69
C TYR A 158 0.86 -0.50 4.20
N MET A 159 -0.07 0.20 4.88
CA MET A 159 -1.34 -0.37 5.33
C MET A 159 -2.16 -0.94 4.18
N LEU A 160 -2.26 -0.23 3.06
CA LEU A 160 -2.94 -0.70 1.85
C LEU A 160 -2.30 -2.00 1.32
N MET A 161 -0.97 -2.05 1.22
CA MET A 161 -0.25 -3.25 0.78
C MET A 161 -0.53 -4.45 1.70
N GLN A 162 -0.53 -4.25 3.02
CA GLN A 162 -0.85 -5.30 4.00
C GLN A 162 -2.31 -5.81 3.87
N LYS A 163 -3.22 -5.03 3.31
CA LYS A 163 -4.63 -5.39 3.04
C LYS A 163 -4.86 -5.90 1.60
N GLY A 164 -3.77 -6.20 0.88
CA GLY A 164 -3.81 -6.85 -0.43
C GLY A 164 -4.06 -5.91 -1.62
N PHE A 165 -3.83 -4.61 -1.45
CA PHE A 165 -3.72 -3.68 -2.58
C PHE A 165 -2.30 -3.82 -3.16
N THR A 166 -2.19 -4.18 -4.43
CA THR A 166 -0.90 -4.48 -5.07
C THR A 166 -0.37 -3.35 -5.94
N ARG A 167 -1.19 -2.32 -6.17
CA ARG A 167 -0.89 -1.17 -7.03
C ARG A 167 -1.00 0.11 -6.20
N VAL A 168 0.08 0.43 -5.49
CA VAL A 168 0.13 1.57 -4.57
C VAL A 168 1.39 2.36 -4.81
N THR A 169 1.25 3.66 -5.00
CA THR A 169 2.33 4.63 -5.15
C THR A 169 2.21 5.71 -4.09
N ASN A 170 3.28 5.94 -3.33
CA ASN A 170 3.38 7.01 -2.36
C ASN A 170 3.92 8.28 -3.05
N MET A 171 3.25 9.41 -2.90
CA MET A 171 3.80 10.71 -3.30
C MET A 171 4.72 11.23 -2.20
N GLU A 172 6.01 11.27 -2.48
CA GLU A 172 7.03 11.78 -1.59
C GLU A 172 6.89 13.29 -1.36
N PHE A 173 7.45 13.78 -0.28
CA PHE A 173 7.43 15.19 0.15
C PHE A 173 6.03 15.79 0.41
N GLY A 174 4.99 15.19 -0.10
CA GLY A 174 3.60 15.60 0.11
C GLY A 174 3.22 16.94 -0.53
N MET A 175 2.08 17.46 -0.13
CA MET A 175 1.51 18.70 -0.71
C MET A 175 2.26 19.97 -0.31
N SER A 176 3.06 19.95 0.76
CA SER A 176 3.89 21.11 1.15
C SER A 176 4.91 21.48 0.07
N GLU A 177 5.45 20.46 -0.62
CA GLU A 177 6.44 20.66 -1.67
C GLU A 177 5.83 20.80 -3.09
N TRP A 178 4.53 20.68 -3.23
CA TRP A 178 3.88 20.77 -4.54
C TRP A 178 4.27 22.04 -5.31
N LYS A 179 4.18 23.20 -4.68
CA LYS A 179 4.50 24.48 -5.33
C LYS A 179 5.98 24.66 -5.67
N ASN A 180 6.87 24.02 -4.88
CA ASN A 180 8.30 24.15 -5.06
C ASN A 180 8.82 23.21 -6.15
N LYS A 181 8.25 22.01 -6.26
CA LYS A 181 8.72 20.96 -7.17
C LYS A 181 7.95 20.92 -8.49
N VAL A 182 6.65 21.23 -8.49
CA VAL A 182 5.80 21.07 -9.66
C VAL A 182 5.76 22.35 -10.48
N LYS A 183 6.20 22.25 -11.73
CA LYS A 183 6.05 23.37 -12.68
C LYS A 183 4.58 23.59 -13.00
N ALA A 184 4.15 24.85 -13.05
CA ALA A 184 2.82 25.24 -13.46
C ALA A 184 2.66 25.02 -14.98
N ASP A 185 2.03 23.92 -15.35
CA ASP A 185 1.75 23.54 -16.74
C ASP A 185 0.28 23.20 -16.95
N GLY A 186 -0.05 22.75 -18.16
CA GLY A 186 -1.43 22.40 -18.51
C GLY A 186 -2.04 21.24 -17.70
N CYS A 187 -1.23 20.29 -17.21
CA CYS A 187 -1.67 19.19 -16.37
C CYS A 187 -1.74 19.61 -14.91
N SER A 188 -0.64 20.15 -14.36
CA SER A 188 -0.55 20.51 -12.95
C SER A 188 -1.60 21.55 -12.55
N ASN A 189 -1.86 22.54 -13.41
CA ASN A 189 -2.90 23.56 -13.21
C ASN A 189 -4.32 22.98 -13.22
N LYS A 190 -4.54 21.89 -13.97
CA LYS A 190 -5.85 21.18 -13.98
C LYS A 190 -6.01 20.25 -12.79
N LEU A 191 -4.90 19.74 -12.27
CA LEU A 191 -4.87 18.76 -11.19
C LEU A 191 -4.88 19.41 -9.81
N TYR A 192 -4.21 20.55 -9.64
CA TYR A 192 -4.08 21.24 -8.36
C TYR A 192 -5.27 22.15 -8.07
N ILE A 193 -5.81 22.04 -6.86
CA ILE A 193 -6.82 22.95 -6.30
C ILE A 193 -6.19 23.73 -5.16
N LYS A 194 -6.05 25.04 -5.33
CA LYS A 194 -5.64 25.96 -4.26
C LYS A 194 -6.75 26.04 -3.21
N GLN A 195 -6.35 26.13 -1.95
CA GLN A 195 -7.24 26.32 -0.79
C GLN A 195 -6.88 27.61 -0.06
#